data_086a3570e7e931e22a7043dd6a54c411
#
_entry.id   086a3570e7e931e22a7043dd6a54c411
#
_cell.length_a   1.000
_cell.length_b   1.000
_cell.length_c   1.000
_cell.angle_alpha   90.00
_cell.angle_beta   90.00
_cell.angle_gamma   90.00
#
_symmetry.space_group_name_H-M   'P 1'
#
loop_
_entity.id
_entity.type
_entity.pdbx_description
1 polymer ?
#
loop_
_entity_poly.entity_id
_entity_poly.type
_entity_poly.pdbx_seq_one_letter_code
_entity_poly.pdbx_strand_id
1 'polypeptide(L)'
;GVINQLDSEKANWEGTLGSIASFSKVKPIVVQYPVNPGPGFDAFIDVLLMKMFRFKDDNGTREELPIPAEHAERAAELHQALLEAAAENDETLMDTSFEKGDLEPDEIRKGLGMGIANRDWMPIFCASAKKDIGTKRIMEFIIKVAPNPDQRPPMTDTEGNDIPADPAGPTILFVFKSSIEQHVGEISYFRVVSGKVTEGMELLNMRTENKEKLSQL
;
A
#
# COMPACT_ATOMS: atom_id res chain seq x y z
N GLY A 1 -1.49 4.57 -0.97
CA GLY A 1 -1.96 5.78 -0.29
C GLY A 1 -3.29 5.56 0.42
N VAL A 2 -3.50 6.22 1.56
CA VAL A 2 -4.78 6.16 2.31
C VAL A 2 -5.27 7.59 2.53
N ILE A 3 -6.45 7.90 2.00
CA ILE A 3 -7.16 9.15 2.30
C ILE A 3 -8.02 8.89 3.54
N ASN A 4 -7.53 9.38 4.67
CA ASN A 4 -8.14 9.18 5.99
C ASN A 4 -9.01 10.38 6.41
N GLN A 5 -9.70 10.23 7.55
CA GLN A 5 -10.59 11.25 8.12
C GLN A 5 -11.77 11.63 7.20
N LEU A 6 -12.27 10.67 6.45
CA LEU A 6 -13.43 10.89 5.57
C LEU A 6 -14.75 11.10 6.34
N ASP A 7 -14.74 10.93 7.66
CA ASP A 7 -15.81 11.28 8.58
C ASP A 7 -15.79 12.76 9.04
N SER A 8 -14.81 13.54 8.62
CA SER A 8 -14.67 14.95 8.97
C SER A 8 -15.61 15.85 8.16
N GLU A 9 -16.06 16.95 8.75
CA GLU A 9 -16.79 18.03 8.03
C GLU A 9 -15.98 18.63 6.86
N LYS A 10 -14.64 18.53 6.94
CA LYS A 10 -13.72 19.04 5.91
C LYS A 10 -13.31 17.96 4.90
N ALA A 11 -13.94 16.79 4.94
CA ALA A 11 -13.62 15.71 4.02
C ALA A 11 -13.83 16.14 2.57
N ASN A 12 -12.77 16.01 1.76
CA ASN A 12 -12.79 16.33 0.34
C ASN A 12 -12.01 15.26 -0.42
N TRP A 13 -12.70 14.20 -0.79
CA TRP A 13 -12.12 13.07 -1.50
C TRP A 13 -11.49 13.48 -2.83
N GLU A 14 -12.27 14.14 -3.69
CA GLU A 14 -11.85 14.49 -5.05
C GLU A 14 -10.67 15.47 -5.04
N GLY A 15 -10.74 16.51 -4.19
CA GLY A 15 -9.66 17.48 -4.05
C GLY A 15 -8.37 16.86 -3.51
N THR A 16 -8.48 15.90 -2.58
CA THR A 16 -7.31 15.18 -2.03
C THR A 16 -6.71 14.24 -3.07
N LEU A 17 -7.54 13.50 -3.80
CA LEU A 17 -7.09 12.62 -4.88
C LEU A 17 -6.38 13.41 -5.98
N GLY A 18 -6.97 14.55 -6.40
CA GLY A 18 -6.35 15.46 -7.37
C GLY A 18 -5.02 16.02 -6.88
N SER A 19 -4.92 16.38 -5.59
CA SER A 19 -3.66 16.82 -5.00
C SER A 19 -2.60 15.71 -5.03
N ILE A 20 -2.97 14.47 -4.66
CA ILE A 20 -2.05 13.32 -4.74
C ILE A 20 -1.54 13.14 -6.17
N ALA A 21 -2.43 13.17 -7.15
CA ALA A 21 -2.07 13.03 -8.57
C ALA A 21 -1.11 14.13 -9.05
N SER A 22 -1.21 15.34 -8.51
CA SER A 22 -0.39 16.49 -8.93
C SER A 22 1.05 16.44 -8.43
N PHE A 23 1.30 15.90 -7.23
CA PHE A 23 2.65 15.85 -6.65
C PHE A 23 3.31 14.47 -6.72
N SER A 24 2.53 13.41 -6.89
CA SER A 24 3.06 12.04 -6.97
C SER A 24 3.77 11.81 -8.30
N LYS A 25 4.97 11.22 -8.23
CA LYS A 25 5.67 10.71 -9.43
C LYS A 25 5.13 9.35 -9.87
N VAL A 26 4.35 8.69 -9.03
CA VAL A 26 3.77 7.38 -9.24
C VAL A 26 2.27 7.56 -9.48
N LYS A 27 1.72 6.95 -10.53
CA LYS A 27 0.31 7.05 -10.91
C LYS A 27 -0.60 6.55 -9.77
N PRO A 28 -1.49 7.37 -9.19
CA PRO A 28 -2.46 6.88 -8.21
C PRO A 28 -3.55 6.08 -8.92
N ILE A 29 -3.86 4.89 -8.40
CA ILE A 29 -4.93 4.02 -8.87
C ILE A 29 -5.93 3.82 -7.72
N VAL A 30 -7.18 4.18 -7.95
CA VAL A 30 -8.25 4.07 -6.95
C VAL A 30 -8.64 2.61 -6.78
N VAL A 31 -8.43 2.08 -5.57
CA VAL A 31 -8.91 0.74 -5.17
C VAL A 31 -10.25 0.84 -4.44
N GLN A 32 -10.45 1.94 -3.74
CA GLN A 32 -11.69 2.23 -3.01
C GLN A 32 -12.03 3.71 -3.12
N TYR A 33 -13.33 4.03 -3.18
CA TYR A 33 -13.80 5.40 -3.09
C TYR A 33 -15.03 5.52 -2.17
N PRO A 34 -15.18 6.65 -1.44
CA PRO A 34 -16.27 6.81 -0.50
C PRO A 34 -17.62 7.06 -1.21
N VAL A 35 -18.69 6.55 -0.61
CA VAL A 35 -20.07 6.81 -1.07
C VAL A 35 -20.55 8.16 -0.53
N ASN A 36 -20.32 8.44 0.76
CA ASN A 36 -20.84 9.58 1.49
C ASN A 36 -19.77 10.20 2.40
N PRO A 37 -18.73 10.86 1.84
CA PRO A 37 -17.70 11.50 2.66
C PRO A 37 -18.30 12.66 3.48
N GLY A 38 -17.86 12.83 4.72
CA GLY A 38 -18.36 13.82 5.67
C GLY A 38 -18.80 13.19 6.99
N PRO A 39 -19.46 13.96 7.88
CA PRO A 39 -19.82 13.50 9.23
C PRO A 39 -20.63 12.19 9.29
N GLY A 40 -21.34 11.87 8.21
CA GLY A 40 -22.11 10.62 8.07
C GLY A 40 -21.37 9.49 7.36
N PHE A 41 -20.06 9.57 7.13
CA PHE A 41 -19.31 8.57 6.40
C PHE A 41 -19.45 7.18 7.04
N ASP A 42 -20.08 6.26 6.30
CA ASP A 42 -20.36 4.90 6.69
C ASP A 42 -20.16 3.86 5.57
N ALA A 43 -19.89 4.29 4.33
CA ALA A 43 -19.81 3.36 3.21
C ALA A 43 -18.75 3.75 2.18
N PHE A 44 -18.16 2.72 1.57
CA PHE A 44 -17.29 2.87 0.41
C PHE A 44 -17.53 1.76 -0.61
N ILE A 45 -17.14 2.01 -1.86
CA ILE A 45 -17.11 1.03 -2.93
C ILE A 45 -15.67 0.54 -3.12
N ASP A 46 -15.50 -0.78 -3.09
CA ASP A 46 -14.25 -1.47 -3.41
C ASP A 46 -14.31 -1.90 -4.87
N VAL A 47 -13.52 -1.24 -5.71
CA VAL A 47 -13.54 -1.48 -7.14
C VAL A 47 -12.77 -2.75 -7.56
N LEU A 48 -11.89 -3.26 -6.69
CA LEU A 48 -11.24 -4.55 -6.91
C LEU A 48 -12.23 -5.72 -6.74
N LEU A 49 -13.12 -5.62 -5.74
CA LEU A 49 -14.13 -6.65 -5.46
C LEU A 49 -15.47 -6.39 -6.13
N MET A 50 -15.66 -5.21 -6.72
CA MET A 50 -16.93 -4.73 -7.28
C MET A 50 -18.09 -4.88 -6.29
N LYS A 51 -17.88 -4.37 -5.06
CA LYS A 51 -18.86 -4.41 -3.96
C LYS A 51 -18.88 -3.11 -3.19
N MET A 52 -20.02 -2.80 -2.61
CA MET A 52 -20.14 -1.76 -1.60
C MET A 52 -20.00 -2.36 -0.20
N PHE A 53 -19.22 -1.72 0.66
CA PHE A 53 -19.11 -2.04 2.09
C PHE A 53 -19.77 -0.93 2.89
N ARG A 54 -20.75 -1.29 3.71
CA ARG A 54 -21.41 -0.37 4.65
C ARG A 54 -21.12 -0.79 6.07
N PHE A 55 -20.79 0.17 6.92
CA PHE A 55 -20.45 -0.03 8.32
C PHE A 55 -21.64 0.33 9.20
N LYS A 56 -21.93 -0.52 10.18
CA LYS A 56 -23.09 -0.38 11.09
C LYS A 56 -22.74 0.32 12.39
N ASP A 57 -21.46 0.33 12.72
CA ASP A 57 -20.93 0.89 13.97
C ASP A 57 -19.48 1.35 13.78
N ASP A 58 -18.93 1.97 14.84
CA ASP A 58 -17.55 2.46 14.87
C ASP A 58 -16.53 1.36 15.32
N ASN A 59 -16.91 0.07 15.22
CA ASN A 59 -16.06 -1.08 15.56
C ASN A 59 -15.72 -1.95 14.34
N GLY A 60 -15.92 -1.41 13.14
CA GLY A 60 -15.59 -2.10 11.90
C GLY A 60 -16.57 -3.20 11.48
N THR A 61 -17.74 -3.33 12.16
CA THR A 61 -18.80 -4.25 11.74
C THR A 61 -19.41 -3.79 10.44
N ARG A 62 -19.27 -4.61 9.40
CA ARG A 62 -19.66 -4.25 8.03
C ARG A 62 -20.59 -5.28 7.40
N GLU A 63 -21.34 -4.83 6.42
CA GLU A 63 -22.08 -5.66 5.48
C GLU A 63 -21.59 -5.41 4.06
N GLU A 64 -21.65 -6.46 3.24
CA GLU A 64 -21.34 -6.41 1.82
C GLU A 64 -22.65 -6.26 1.05
N LEU A 65 -22.71 -5.26 0.18
CA LEU A 65 -23.89 -4.91 -0.62
C LEU A 65 -23.52 -4.81 -2.10
N PRO A 66 -24.49 -5.01 -3.01
CA PRO A 66 -24.29 -4.69 -4.40
C PRO A 66 -24.03 -3.18 -4.57
N ILE A 67 -23.31 -2.82 -5.62
CA ILE A 67 -23.05 -1.42 -5.96
C ILE A 67 -24.36 -0.76 -6.39
N PRO A 68 -24.77 0.37 -5.81
CA PRO A 68 -25.95 1.11 -6.23
C PRO A 68 -25.84 1.57 -7.70
N ALA A 69 -26.98 1.67 -8.38
CA ALA A 69 -27.02 2.01 -9.80
C ALA A 69 -26.34 3.34 -10.14
N GLU A 70 -26.46 4.36 -9.25
CA GLU A 70 -25.82 5.66 -9.38
C GLU A 70 -24.29 5.62 -9.34
N HIS A 71 -23.71 4.53 -8.82
CA HIS A 71 -22.27 4.34 -8.73
C HIS A 71 -21.73 3.33 -9.75
N ALA A 72 -22.60 2.64 -10.49
CA ALA A 72 -22.23 1.50 -11.34
C ALA A 72 -21.23 1.90 -12.45
N GLU A 73 -21.49 3.00 -13.15
CA GLU A 73 -20.65 3.51 -14.24
C GLU A 73 -19.25 3.87 -13.71
N ARG A 74 -19.19 4.68 -12.66
CA ARG A 74 -17.91 5.06 -12.03
C ARG A 74 -17.11 3.86 -11.50
N ALA A 75 -17.80 2.90 -10.88
CA ALA A 75 -17.16 1.70 -10.40
C ALA A 75 -16.57 0.86 -11.54
N ALA A 76 -17.28 0.73 -12.65
CA ALA A 76 -16.81 0.02 -13.82
C ALA A 76 -15.60 0.70 -14.47
N GLU A 77 -15.61 2.03 -14.63
CA GLU A 77 -14.46 2.79 -15.15
C GLU A 77 -13.21 2.61 -14.28
N LEU A 78 -13.36 2.72 -12.96
CA LEU A 78 -12.25 2.56 -12.02
C LEU A 78 -11.75 1.11 -11.95
N HIS A 79 -12.65 0.13 -12.09
CA HIS A 79 -12.31 -1.28 -12.19
C HIS A 79 -11.49 -1.56 -13.45
N GLN A 80 -11.93 -1.03 -14.59
CA GLN A 80 -11.19 -1.15 -15.85
C GLN A 80 -9.77 -0.57 -15.75
N ALA A 81 -9.62 0.63 -15.15
CA ALA A 81 -8.30 1.23 -14.92
C ALA A 81 -7.40 0.35 -14.02
N LEU A 82 -8.01 -0.40 -13.10
CA LEU A 82 -7.31 -1.32 -12.21
C LEU A 82 -6.88 -2.60 -12.94
N LEU A 83 -7.72 -3.12 -13.85
CA LEU A 83 -7.40 -4.26 -14.73
C LEU A 83 -6.25 -3.91 -15.68
N GLU A 84 -6.29 -2.73 -16.29
CA GLU A 84 -5.21 -2.22 -17.16
C GLU A 84 -3.89 -2.14 -16.40
N ALA A 85 -3.89 -1.56 -15.18
CA ALA A 85 -2.70 -1.49 -14.34
C ALA A 85 -2.16 -2.88 -13.92
N ALA A 86 -3.03 -3.87 -13.75
CA ALA A 86 -2.62 -5.24 -13.48
C ALA A 86 -1.99 -5.90 -14.71
N ALA A 87 -2.55 -5.66 -15.90
CA ALA A 87 -2.10 -6.26 -17.15
C ALA A 87 -0.78 -5.66 -17.67
N GLU A 88 -0.53 -4.36 -17.44
CA GLU A 88 0.66 -3.64 -17.94
C GLU A 88 2.00 -4.30 -17.55
N ASN A 89 2.03 -5.11 -16.50
CA ASN A 89 3.26 -5.69 -15.94
C ASN A 89 3.54 -7.15 -16.33
N ASP A 90 2.68 -7.78 -17.13
CA ASP A 90 2.83 -9.18 -17.53
C ASP A 90 2.18 -9.39 -18.91
N GLU A 91 2.97 -9.75 -19.93
CA GLU A 91 2.48 -9.97 -21.30
C GLU A 91 1.37 -11.02 -21.35
N THR A 92 1.45 -12.07 -20.52
CA THR A 92 0.41 -13.11 -20.46
C THR A 92 -0.89 -12.59 -19.88
N LEU A 93 -0.83 -11.70 -18.88
CA LEU A 93 -2.03 -11.04 -18.34
C LEU A 93 -2.62 -10.05 -19.33
N MET A 94 -1.78 -9.38 -20.12
CA MET A 94 -2.22 -8.47 -21.16
C MET A 94 -2.97 -9.23 -22.25
N ASP A 95 -2.42 -10.32 -22.75
CA ASP A 95 -3.07 -11.18 -23.77
C ASP A 95 -4.39 -11.76 -23.25
N THR A 96 -4.39 -12.26 -21.99
CA THR A 96 -5.61 -12.79 -21.35
C THR A 96 -6.70 -11.73 -21.22
N SER A 97 -6.32 -10.51 -20.81
CA SER A 97 -7.25 -9.38 -20.69
C SER A 97 -7.84 -8.98 -22.04
N PHE A 98 -7.05 -8.98 -23.11
CA PHE A 98 -7.53 -8.71 -24.48
C PHE A 98 -8.46 -9.79 -25.02
N GLU A 99 -8.15 -11.07 -24.74
CA GLU A 99 -8.94 -12.19 -25.26
C GLU A 99 -10.27 -12.38 -24.52
N LYS A 100 -10.25 -12.26 -23.18
CA LYS A 100 -11.40 -12.54 -22.32
C LYS A 100 -12.18 -11.29 -21.90
N GLY A 101 -11.58 -10.10 -22.00
CA GLY A 101 -12.15 -8.83 -21.51
C GLY A 101 -12.15 -8.69 -20.00
N ASP A 102 -11.63 -9.68 -19.26
CA ASP A 102 -11.52 -9.70 -17.80
C ASP A 102 -10.36 -10.61 -17.36
N LEU A 103 -9.91 -10.46 -16.11
CA LEU A 103 -8.89 -11.28 -15.48
C LEU A 103 -9.46 -12.01 -14.27
N GLU A 104 -8.97 -13.22 -14.02
CA GLU A 104 -9.31 -13.94 -12.80
C GLU A 104 -8.77 -13.20 -11.56
N PRO A 105 -9.45 -13.28 -10.39
CA PRO A 105 -9.05 -12.53 -9.20
C PRO A 105 -7.60 -12.71 -8.76
N ASP A 106 -7.02 -13.90 -8.97
CA ASP A 106 -5.62 -14.18 -8.62
C ASP A 106 -4.65 -13.60 -9.65
N GLU A 107 -5.03 -13.54 -10.92
CA GLU A 107 -4.29 -12.88 -11.99
C GLU A 107 -4.21 -11.38 -11.74
N ILE A 108 -5.35 -10.76 -11.39
CA ILE A 108 -5.40 -9.34 -11.01
C ILE A 108 -4.47 -9.07 -9.83
N ARG A 109 -4.54 -9.87 -8.76
CA ARG A 109 -3.69 -9.70 -7.58
C ARG A 109 -2.21 -9.80 -7.91
N LYS A 110 -1.83 -10.78 -8.74
CA LYS A 110 -0.44 -10.95 -9.21
C LYS A 110 0.04 -9.72 -9.96
N GLY A 111 -0.69 -9.28 -10.98
CA GLY A 111 -0.32 -8.11 -11.78
C GLY A 111 -0.24 -6.82 -10.95
N LEU A 112 -1.23 -6.60 -10.05
CA LEU A 112 -1.22 -5.48 -9.14
C LEU A 112 -0.01 -5.51 -8.20
N GLY A 113 0.36 -6.68 -7.67
CA GLY A 113 1.53 -6.87 -6.82
C GLY A 113 2.84 -6.54 -7.53
N MET A 114 2.98 -6.94 -8.79
CA MET A 114 4.15 -6.63 -9.63
C MET A 114 4.30 -5.12 -9.84
N GLY A 115 3.23 -4.42 -10.23
CA GLY A 115 3.26 -2.98 -10.43
C GLY A 115 3.57 -2.18 -9.15
N ILE A 116 3.11 -2.66 -7.98
CA ILE A 116 3.50 -2.07 -6.69
C ILE A 116 4.99 -2.30 -6.41
N ALA A 117 5.52 -3.52 -6.69
CA ALA A 117 6.93 -3.85 -6.49
C ALA A 117 7.83 -2.95 -7.34
N ASN A 118 7.46 -2.74 -8.59
CA ASN A 118 8.16 -1.91 -9.57
C ASN A 118 7.99 -0.40 -9.31
N ARG A 119 6.99 0.01 -8.52
CA ARG A 119 6.58 1.40 -8.27
C ARG A 119 5.96 2.08 -9.50
N ASP A 120 5.26 1.34 -10.35
CA ASP A 120 4.60 1.88 -11.53
C ASP A 120 3.35 2.65 -11.15
N TRP A 121 2.68 2.23 -10.07
CA TRP A 121 1.48 2.86 -9.54
C TRP A 121 1.35 2.74 -8.02
N MET A 122 0.45 3.53 -7.45
CA MET A 122 0.17 3.58 -6.02
C MET A 122 -1.32 3.33 -5.75
N PRO A 123 -1.70 2.28 -4.99
CA PRO A 123 -3.09 2.03 -4.62
C PRO A 123 -3.62 3.14 -3.70
N ILE A 124 -4.83 3.61 -3.99
CA ILE A 124 -5.53 4.63 -3.18
C ILE A 124 -6.74 4.00 -2.51
N PHE A 125 -6.78 4.16 -1.19
CA PHE A 125 -7.86 3.69 -0.32
C PHE A 125 -8.54 4.85 0.38
N CYS A 126 -9.77 4.62 0.83
CA CYS A 126 -10.53 5.54 1.66
C CYS A 126 -10.75 4.96 3.06
N ALA A 127 -10.67 5.80 4.10
CA ALA A 127 -10.80 5.35 5.47
C ALA A 127 -11.32 6.43 6.44
N SER A 128 -11.86 5.97 7.56
CA SER A 128 -11.89 6.68 8.83
C SER A 128 -11.28 5.78 9.90
N ALA A 129 -10.01 5.99 10.23
CA ALA A 129 -9.33 5.19 11.25
C ALA A 129 -9.98 5.37 12.64
N LYS A 130 -10.53 6.55 12.93
CA LYS A 130 -11.25 6.83 14.18
C LYS A 130 -12.49 5.95 14.35
N LYS A 131 -13.19 5.65 13.25
CA LYS A 131 -14.42 4.86 13.22
C LYS A 131 -14.20 3.41 12.77
N ASP A 132 -12.95 2.99 12.62
CA ASP A 132 -12.56 1.69 12.07
C ASP A 132 -13.21 1.36 10.70
N ILE A 133 -13.48 2.40 9.89
CA ILE A 133 -14.01 2.23 8.54
C ILE A 133 -12.85 2.08 7.56
N GLY A 134 -12.82 0.96 6.83
CA GLY A 134 -11.82 0.68 5.78
C GLY A 134 -10.53 0.01 6.25
N THR A 135 -10.15 0.10 7.53
CA THR A 135 -8.87 -0.43 8.08
C THR A 135 -8.67 -1.91 7.80
N LYS A 136 -9.65 -2.73 8.12
CA LYS A 136 -9.58 -4.18 7.87
C LYS A 136 -9.37 -4.51 6.39
N ARG A 137 -10.05 -3.78 5.49
CA ARG A 137 -9.95 -4.02 4.06
C ARG A 137 -8.59 -3.62 3.49
N ILE A 138 -7.98 -2.55 4.03
CA ILE A 138 -6.61 -2.15 3.71
C ILE A 138 -5.62 -3.25 4.13
N MET A 139 -5.77 -3.79 5.33
CA MET A 139 -4.94 -4.91 5.81
C MET A 139 -5.10 -6.17 4.95
N GLU A 140 -6.33 -6.51 4.56
CA GLU A 140 -6.61 -7.62 3.63
C GLU A 140 -5.91 -7.42 2.27
N PHE A 141 -5.91 -6.19 1.74
CA PHE A 141 -5.19 -5.87 0.51
C PHE A 141 -3.68 -6.02 0.67
N ILE A 142 -3.11 -5.52 1.76
CA ILE A 142 -1.67 -5.67 2.04
C ILE A 142 -1.29 -7.15 2.08
N ILE A 143 -2.07 -7.98 2.78
CA ILE A 143 -1.78 -9.42 2.91
C ILE A 143 -1.89 -10.15 1.56
N LYS A 144 -2.85 -9.76 0.71
CA LYS A 144 -3.16 -10.51 -0.52
C LYS A 144 -2.47 -10.00 -1.78
N VAL A 145 -2.05 -8.74 -1.80
CA VAL A 145 -1.59 -8.06 -3.02
C VAL A 145 -0.20 -7.45 -2.85
N ALA A 146 0.12 -6.90 -1.67
CA ALA A 146 1.42 -6.26 -1.50
C ALA A 146 2.56 -7.28 -1.65
N PRO A 147 3.64 -6.93 -2.38
CA PRO A 147 4.77 -7.82 -2.57
C PRO A 147 5.48 -8.09 -1.25
N ASN A 148 5.96 -9.31 -1.08
CA ASN A 148 6.88 -9.65 0.00
C ASN A 148 8.22 -8.90 -0.17
N PRO A 149 9.02 -8.76 0.90
CA PRO A 149 10.33 -8.11 0.81
C PRO A 149 11.29 -8.70 -0.23
N ASP A 150 11.23 -10.03 -0.44
CA ASP A 150 12.02 -10.80 -1.40
C ASP A 150 11.54 -10.68 -2.85
N GLN A 151 10.31 -10.22 -3.06
CA GLN A 151 9.73 -9.98 -4.39
C GLN A 151 10.04 -8.57 -4.94
N ARG A 152 10.72 -7.74 -4.15
CA ARG A 152 11.11 -6.39 -4.59
C ARG A 152 12.44 -6.43 -5.34
N PRO A 153 12.67 -5.50 -6.28
CA PRO A 153 13.99 -5.32 -6.85
C PRO A 153 15.04 -5.18 -5.73
N PRO A 154 16.20 -5.84 -5.85
CA PRO A 154 17.25 -5.75 -4.85
C PRO A 154 17.70 -4.30 -4.68
N MET A 155 18.19 -3.96 -3.50
CA MET A 155 18.94 -2.71 -3.32
C MET A 155 20.33 -2.89 -3.91
N THR A 156 20.91 -1.82 -4.42
CA THR A 156 22.28 -1.82 -4.95
C THR A 156 23.23 -1.14 -3.97
N ASP A 157 24.47 -1.61 -3.94
CA ASP A 157 25.55 -0.93 -3.25
C ASP A 157 26.07 0.29 -4.06
N THR A 158 27.12 0.95 -3.56
CA THR A 158 27.72 2.12 -4.22
C THR A 158 28.48 1.78 -5.51
N GLU A 159 28.77 0.50 -5.73
CA GLU A 159 29.45 -0.02 -6.92
C GLU A 159 28.44 -0.53 -7.96
N GLY A 160 27.14 -0.55 -7.62
CA GLY A 160 26.07 -1.01 -8.49
C GLY A 160 25.80 -2.53 -8.39
N ASN A 161 26.39 -3.23 -7.42
CA ASN A 161 26.10 -4.65 -7.21
C ASN A 161 24.80 -4.83 -6.44
N ASP A 162 24.02 -5.85 -6.77
CA ASP A 162 22.79 -6.20 -6.10
C ASP A 162 23.06 -6.75 -4.70
N ILE A 163 22.30 -6.27 -3.72
CA ILE A 163 22.30 -6.78 -2.35
C ILE A 163 21.09 -7.71 -2.20
N PRO A 164 21.29 -9.04 -2.19
CA PRO A 164 20.19 -9.98 -2.07
C PRO A 164 19.54 -9.90 -0.68
N ALA A 165 18.21 -10.07 -0.62
CA ALA A 165 17.45 -10.20 0.63
C ALA A 165 17.67 -11.61 1.23
N ASP A 166 18.90 -11.90 1.66
CA ASP A 166 19.29 -13.20 2.21
C ASP A 166 19.40 -13.15 3.73
N PRO A 167 18.54 -13.90 4.49
CA PRO A 167 18.64 -13.96 5.95
C PRO A 167 19.95 -14.58 6.48
N ALA A 168 20.70 -15.30 5.65
CA ALA A 168 22.01 -15.87 5.99
C ALA A 168 23.19 -14.99 5.56
N GLY A 169 22.91 -13.93 4.81
CA GLY A 169 23.91 -12.97 4.32
C GLY A 169 24.43 -12.02 5.40
N PRO A 170 25.33 -11.11 5.02
CA PRO A 170 25.83 -10.08 5.92
C PRO A 170 24.69 -9.17 6.39
N THR A 171 24.73 -8.73 7.65
CA THR A 171 23.70 -7.85 8.17
C THR A 171 23.87 -6.43 7.64
N ILE A 172 22.89 -5.98 6.86
CA ILE A 172 22.85 -4.65 6.26
C ILE A 172 21.52 -4.00 6.64
N LEU A 173 21.62 -2.80 7.24
CA LEU A 173 20.48 -1.99 7.65
C LEU A 173 20.42 -0.69 6.84
N PHE A 174 19.22 -0.28 6.49
CA PHE A 174 18.93 1.03 5.93
C PHE A 174 18.09 1.84 6.92
N VAL A 175 18.71 2.85 7.57
CA VAL A 175 18.00 3.79 8.45
C VAL A 175 17.26 4.80 7.58
N PHE A 176 15.93 4.85 7.68
CA PHE A 176 15.09 5.73 6.88
C PHE A 176 14.41 6.84 7.66
N LYS A 177 14.45 6.77 8.99
CA LYS A 177 13.88 7.79 9.88
C LYS A 177 14.57 7.77 11.23
N SER A 178 14.81 8.95 11.83
CA SER A 178 15.13 9.12 13.24
C SER A 178 14.12 10.05 13.88
N SER A 179 13.78 9.80 15.14
CA SER A 179 12.94 10.67 15.97
C SER A 179 13.50 10.75 17.38
N ILE A 180 13.20 11.85 18.07
CA ILE A 180 13.50 11.99 19.49
C ILE A 180 12.19 11.89 20.24
N GLU A 181 12.08 10.90 21.11
CA GLU A 181 10.90 10.72 21.94
C GLU A 181 11.19 11.05 23.40
N GLN A 182 10.24 11.73 24.02
CA GLN A 182 10.34 12.10 25.43
C GLN A 182 10.41 10.81 26.26
N HIS A 183 11.39 10.70 27.16
CA HIS A 183 11.67 9.55 28.03
C HIS A 183 12.37 8.33 27.39
N VAL A 184 12.46 8.24 26.07
CA VAL A 184 13.14 7.13 25.36
C VAL A 184 14.47 7.60 24.77
N GLY A 185 14.52 8.84 24.30
CA GLY A 185 15.68 9.40 23.62
C GLY A 185 15.57 9.28 22.11
N GLU A 186 16.70 9.12 21.45
CA GLU A 186 16.77 9.00 20.00
C GLU A 186 16.38 7.57 19.57
N ILE A 187 15.41 7.49 18.67
CA ILE A 187 14.93 6.25 18.04
C ILE A 187 15.28 6.29 16.58
N SER A 188 15.97 5.26 16.09
CA SER A 188 16.25 5.06 14.67
C SER A 188 15.38 3.96 14.10
N TYR A 189 14.59 4.31 13.07
CA TYR A 189 13.76 3.36 12.31
C TYR A 189 14.56 2.84 11.13
N PHE A 190 14.68 1.53 11.02
CA PHE A 190 15.47 0.92 9.96
C PHE A 190 14.74 -0.24 9.27
N ARG A 191 15.22 -0.57 8.09
CA ARG A 191 14.86 -1.78 7.35
C ARG A 191 16.06 -2.71 7.33
N VAL A 192 15.84 -4.01 7.59
CA VAL A 192 16.82 -5.03 7.33
C VAL A 192 16.82 -5.32 5.83
N VAL A 193 17.94 -5.08 5.18
CA VAL A 193 18.13 -5.30 3.73
C VAL A 193 18.64 -6.71 3.49
N SER A 194 19.59 -7.15 4.30
CA SER A 194 20.18 -8.50 4.27
C SER A 194 20.55 -8.93 5.68
N GLY A 195 20.72 -10.21 5.90
CA GLY A 195 21.11 -10.77 7.21
C GLY A 195 19.98 -10.76 8.23
N LYS A 196 20.36 -10.80 9.50
CA LYS A 196 19.48 -10.78 10.67
C LYS A 196 19.97 -9.78 11.70
N VAL A 197 19.04 -9.21 12.46
CA VAL A 197 19.32 -8.29 13.54
C VAL A 197 18.97 -8.92 14.88
N THR A 198 19.86 -8.75 15.86
CA THR A 198 19.64 -9.14 17.24
C THR A 198 20.04 -8.02 18.17
N GLU A 199 19.40 -7.94 19.33
CA GLU A 199 19.75 -7.00 20.38
C GLU A 199 21.19 -7.18 20.82
N GLY A 200 21.90 -6.10 21.06
CA GLY A 200 23.31 -6.11 21.45
C GLY A 200 24.30 -6.22 20.29
N MET A 201 23.84 -6.41 19.05
CA MET A 201 24.70 -6.47 17.87
C MET A 201 25.43 -5.13 17.64
N GLU A 202 26.71 -5.22 17.25
CA GLU A 202 27.49 -4.05 16.80
C GLU A 202 27.53 -4.02 15.27
N LEU A 203 27.21 -2.86 14.69
CA LEU A 203 27.26 -2.63 13.25
C LEU A 203 28.12 -1.39 12.95
N LEU A 204 28.73 -1.39 11.78
CA LEU A 204 29.49 -0.23 11.30
C LEU A 204 28.54 0.76 10.62
N ASN A 205 28.51 2.00 11.12
CA ASN A 205 27.85 3.09 10.43
C ASN A 205 28.75 3.55 9.28
N MET A 206 28.35 3.25 8.04
CA MET A 206 29.17 3.52 6.84
C MET A 206 29.37 5.02 6.56
N ARG A 207 28.54 5.90 7.14
CA ARG A 207 28.70 7.36 6.97
C ARG A 207 29.72 7.96 7.95
N THR A 208 29.74 7.46 9.19
CA THR A 208 30.58 8.00 10.26
C THR A 208 31.82 7.14 10.53
N GLU A 209 31.89 5.94 9.94
CA GLU A 209 32.91 4.92 10.16
C GLU A 209 33.03 4.46 11.62
N ASN A 210 32.00 4.75 12.43
CA ASN A 210 31.95 4.34 13.83
C ASN A 210 31.14 3.04 14.01
N LYS A 211 31.54 2.26 15.01
CA LYS A 211 30.73 1.12 15.45
C LYS A 211 29.59 1.60 16.33
N GLU A 212 28.40 1.17 16.04
CA GLU A 212 27.19 1.47 16.80
C GLU A 212 26.56 0.17 17.30
N LYS A 213 26.18 0.19 18.58
CA LYS A 213 25.54 -0.96 19.23
C LYS A 213 24.03 -0.82 19.22
N LEU A 214 23.33 -1.83 18.75
CA LEU A 214 21.88 -1.92 18.84
C LEU A 214 21.50 -2.36 20.25
N SER A 215 21.24 -1.40 21.11
CA SER A 215 21.04 -1.65 22.56
C SER A 215 19.62 -2.12 22.88
N GLN A 216 18.64 -1.76 22.07
CA GLN A 216 17.24 -2.14 22.22
C GLN A 216 16.55 -2.22 20.85
N LEU A 217 15.72 -3.25 20.65
CA LEU A 217 14.94 -3.49 19.43
C LEU A 217 13.44 -3.52 19.74
#